data_f25d054fbe7a93cdf9e90f19238e0272
#
_entry.id   f25d054fbe7a93cdf9e90f19238e0272
#
_cell.length_a   1.000
_cell.length_b   1.000
_cell.length_c   1.000
_cell.angle_alpha   90.00
_cell.angle_beta   90.00
_cell.angle_gamma   90.00
#
_symmetry.space_group_name_H-M   'P 1'
#
loop_
_entity.id
_entity.type
_entity.pdbx_description
1 polymer ?
#
loop_
_entity_poly.entity_id
_entity_poly.type
_entity_poly.pdbx_seq_one_letter_code
_entity_poly.pdbx_strand_id
1 'polypeptide(L)'
;MKKIMMSVFVVFVLAGCQTKKLEMKQGADTNPDRHMKNVTRLTFDGDNGEAYFSWDGTKLIFQSSRNDYACDKIWVMNIDGSDKRMVSPNHGAHTCSFFFPGDKNIVFASTSHIPGDCPPRPETPKSARYVWPLYPYNIFTSNADGSDLRRITDNPKYDAEPVVSADGKQIVFGSQREGNFDVYIMNADGTNVRRLTNRMGYNGGPWFSPDGKKIVWRAWYPETEAEKTLWRDCMDKNYIVAVPLDLWFMDADGSNKKMLLHNGATNFAPSWHPDGKRIIFASNMDDWHADIKQFGHNFELYLINLDGTGLERVTYNNVFDSFPMFSPDGKKLAWASNRDPKKPHETDIFIADWVE
;
A
#
# COMPACT_ATOMS: atom_id res chain seq x y z
N MET A 1 8.97 37.93 -67.42
CA MET A 1 7.92 37.22 -66.72
C MET A 1 8.55 36.60 -65.47
N LYS A 2 8.39 37.26 -64.33
CA LYS A 2 8.90 36.77 -63.00
C LYS A 2 7.81 35.92 -62.33
N LYS A 3 8.10 34.63 -62.07
CA LYS A 3 7.24 33.75 -61.28
C LYS A 3 7.48 34.03 -59.80
N ILE A 4 6.44 34.48 -59.12
CA ILE A 4 6.40 34.64 -57.66
C ILE A 4 6.04 33.26 -57.10
N MET A 5 6.96 32.69 -56.31
CA MET A 5 6.74 31.46 -55.55
C MET A 5 6.22 31.84 -54.16
N MET A 6 4.97 31.52 -53.87
CA MET A 6 4.31 31.77 -52.61
C MET A 6 4.58 30.55 -51.67
N SER A 7 5.47 30.75 -50.68
CA SER A 7 5.72 29.74 -49.66
C SER A 7 4.64 29.81 -48.59
N VAL A 8 3.88 28.72 -48.47
CA VAL A 8 2.91 28.54 -47.38
C VAL A 8 3.68 28.04 -46.16
N PHE A 9 3.79 28.89 -45.11
CA PHE A 9 4.25 28.47 -43.80
C PHE A 9 3.10 27.80 -43.08
N VAL A 10 3.21 26.48 -42.87
CA VAL A 10 2.34 25.73 -41.95
C VAL A 10 2.94 25.89 -40.57
N VAL A 11 2.30 26.66 -39.71
CA VAL A 11 2.64 26.76 -38.30
C VAL A 11 2.03 25.55 -37.59
N PHE A 12 2.87 24.59 -37.20
CA PHE A 12 2.50 23.55 -36.25
C PHE A 12 2.45 24.17 -34.85
N VAL A 13 1.25 24.35 -34.34
CA VAL A 13 1.05 24.64 -32.92
C VAL A 13 1.22 23.31 -32.16
N LEU A 14 2.41 23.09 -31.63
CA LEU A 14 2.65 22.06 -30.64
C LEU A 14 1.95 22.50 -29.34
N ALA A 15 0.78 21.92 -29.07
CA ALA A 15 0.17 21.97 -27.76
C ALA A 15 1.04 21.18 -26.79
N GLY A 16 2.04 21.83 -26.20
CA GLY A 16 2.83 21.30 -25.11
C GLY A 16 1.93 21.09 -23.90
N CYS A 17 1.69 19.84 -23.56
CA CYS A 17 1.13 19.48 -22.26
C CYS A 17 2.15 19.93 -21.19
N GLN A 18 1.98 21.13 -20.65
CA GLN A 18 2.74 21.58 -19.49
C GLN A 18 2.29 20.76 -18.27
N THR A 19 3.06 19.76 -17.91
CA THR A 19 3.01 19.18 -16.58
C THR A 19 3.31 20.32 -15.60
N LYS A 20 2.29 20.79 -14.88
CA LYS A 20 2.47 21.67 -13.74
C LYS A 20 3.35 20.92 -12.72
N LYS A 21 4.64 21.30 -12.62
CA LYS A 21 5.41 20.98 -11.44
C LYS A 21 4.65 21.56 -10.25
N LEU A 22 4.18 20.69 -9.36
CA LEU A 22 3.71 21.12 -8.05
C LEU A 22 4.91 21.73 -7.32
N GLU A 23 4.97 23.06 -7.28
CA GLU A 23 5.91 23.76 -6.42
C GLU A 23 5.44 23.53 -4.98
N MET A 24 6.15 22.65 -4.27
CA MET A 24 6.04 22.59 -2.81
C MET A 24 6.46 23.95 -2.27
N LYS A 25 5.55 24.67 -1.63
CA LYS A 25 5.92 25.78 -0.76
C LYS A 25 6.70 25.17 0.41
N GLN A 26 8.01 25.24 0.35
CA GLN A 26 8.88 25.09 1.52
C GLN A 26 8.60 26.27 2.48
N GLY A 27 7.49 26.22 3.18
CA GLY A 27 7.33 26.92 4.44
C GLY A 27 8.02 26.05 5.48
N ALA A 28 9.13 26.49 6.04
CA ALA A 28 9.74 25.85 7.19
C ALA A 28 8.68 25.80 8.30
N ASP A 29 7.96 24.69 8.42
CA ASP A 29 7.09 24.44 9.56
C ASP A 29 8.04 24.18 10.75
N THR A 30 8.08 25.10 11.70
CA THR A 30 8.96 25.05 12.85
C THR A 30 8.53 24.02 13.89
N ASN A 31 7.40 23.31 13.65
CA ASN A 31 6.92 22.22 14.49
C ASN A 31 6.70 20.95 13.63
N PRO A 32 7.72 20.07 13.50
CA PRO A 32 7.64 18.89 12.66
C PRO A 32 6.58 17.88 13.10
N ASP A 33 6.13 17.92 14.35
CA ASP A 33 5.17 16.96 14.90
C ASP A 33 3.79 17.59 15.14
N ARG A 34 3.40 18.62 14.39
CA ARG A 34 2.17 19.38 14.66
C ARG A 34 0.90 18.54 14.70
N HIS A 35 0.85 17.45 13.92
CA HIS A 35 -0.30 16.55 13.84
C HIS A 35 -0.24 15.39 14.84
N MET A 36 0.88 15.15 15.51
CA MET A 36 1.06 13.99 16.36
C MET A 36 1.43 14.38 17.79
N LYS A 37 0.67 13.87 18.75
CA LYS A 37 0.98 13.95 20.17
C LYS A 37 1.05 12.56 20.77
N ASN A 38 1.74 12.43 21.90
CA ASN A 38 1.82 11.18 22.67
C ASN A 38 2.28 9.98 21.81
N VAL A 39 3.26 10.19 20.93
CA VAL A 39 3.83 9.13 20.07
C VAL A 39 4.32 8.00 20.95
N THR A 40 3.79 6.80 20.76
CA THR A 40 4.09 5.61 21.57
C THR A 40 4.46 4.45 20.66
N ARG A 41 5.56 3.75 20.98
CA ARG A 41 5.97 2.50 20.38
C ARG A 41 5.22 1.35 21.02
N LEU A 42 4.57 0.48 20.22
CA LEU A 42 3.75 -0.64 20.70
C LEU A 42 4.43 -2.00 20.58
N THR A 43 5.40 -2.13 19.66
CA THR A 43 6.18 -3.37 19.50
C THR A 43 7.66 -3.09 19.73
N PHE A 44 8.41 -4.09 20.19
CA PHE A 44 9.81 -3.97 20.60
C PHE A 44 10.67 -5.14 20.12
N ASP A 45 10.11 -6.03 19.31
CA ASP A 45 10.73 -7.25 18.82
C ASP A 45 10.11 -7.66 17.48
N GLY A 46 10.89 -8.30 16.62
CA GLY A 46 10.48 -8.73 15.29
C GLY A 46 10.42 -7.61 14.27
N ASP A 47 10.19 -7.96 13.02
CA ASP A 47 9.91 -7.04 11.94
C ASP A 47 8.39 -6.93 11.79
N ASN A 48 7.82 -5.77 12.08
CA ASN A 48 6.39 -5.56 12.22
C ASN A 48 5.88 -4.57 11.17
N GLY A 49 4.76 -4.85 10.53
CA GLY A 49 4.19 -3.98 9.49
C GLY A 49 2.69 -4.08 9.38
N GLU A 50 2.13 -3.16 8.61
CA GLU A 50 0.71 -3.17 8.21
C GLU A 50 -0.25 -3.30 9.40
N ALA A 51 -0.10 -2.38 10.40
CA ALA A 51 -0.96 -2.36 11.57
C ALA A 51 -2.23 -1.56 11.29
N TYR A 52 -3.37 -2.23 11.34
CA TYR A 52 -4.66 -1.67 10.99
C TYR A 52 -5.65 -1.78 12.14
N PHE A 53 -6.43 -0.71 12.36
CA PHE A 53 -7.39 -0.64 13.45
C PHE A 53 -8.58 -1.59 13.24
N SER A 54 -9.10 -2.12 14.36
CA SER A 54 -10.46 -2.65 14.44
C SER A 54 -11.49 -1.54 14.20
N TRP A 55 -12.70 -1.89 13.78
CA TRP A 55 -13.77 -0.93 13.52
C TRP A 55 -14.24 -0.19 14.78
N ASP A 56 -14.12 -0.82 15.94
CA ASP A 56 -14.38 -0.17 17.25
C ASP A 56 -13.19 0.68 17.74
N GLY A 57 -12.05 0.66 17.01
CA GLY A 57 -10.84 1.42 17.35
C GLY A 57 -10.09 0.94 18.59
N THR A 58 -10.41 -0.24 19.15
CA THR A 58 -9.80 -0.74 20.40
C THR A 58 -8.62 -1.68 20.19
N LYS A 59 -8.43 -2.21 18.95
CA LYS A 59 -7.39 -3.18 18.61
C LYS A 59 -6.64 -2.78 17.36
N LEU A 60 -5.45 -3.37 17.20
CA LEU A 60 -4.66 -3.38 15.96
C LEU A 60 -4.45 -4.82 15.53
N ILE A 61 -4.61 -5.08 14.23
CA ILE A 61 -4.18 -6.31 13.56
C ILE A 61 -2.97 -5.99 12.70
N PHE A 62 -1.94 -6.83 12.73
CA PHE A 62 -0.68 -6.56 12.03
C PHE A 62 0.06 -7.85 11.66
N GLN A 63 0.97 -7.76 10.72
CA GLN A 63 1.91 -8.85 10.41
C GLN A 63 3.21 -8.67 11.16
N SER A 64 3.84 -9.78 11.53
CA SER A 64 5.13 -9.76 12.21
C SER A 64 5.95 -11.01 11.94
N SER A 65 7.23 -10.80 11.60
CA SER A 65 8.29 -11.79 11.53
C SER A 65 9.06 -11.80 12.85
N ARG A 66 9.05 -12.93 13.57
CA ARG A 66 9.67 -13.08 14.90
C ARG A 66 10.57 -14.29 14.95
N ASN A 67 11.47 -14.35 15.94
CA ASN A 67 12.55 -15.35 16.05
C ASN A 67 12.09 -16.81 15.95
N ASP A 68 10.87 -17.13 16.34
CA ASP A 68 10.34 -18.49 16.35
C ASP A 68 9.64 -18.89 15.03
N TYR A 69 9.48 -17.93 14.10
CA TYR A 69 8.79 -18.15 12.83
C TYR A 69 9.65 -17.73 11.66
N ALA A 70 9.75 -18.59 10.67
CA ALA A 70 10.52 -18.33 9.45
C ALA A 70 9.86 -17.33 8.49
N CYS A 71 8.54 -17.07 8.67
CA CYS A 71 7.73 -16.12 7.89
C CYS A 71 6.79 -15.33 8.77
N ASP A 72 6.28 -14.24 8.19
CA ASP A 72 5.29 -13.40 8.85
C ASP A 72 4.06 -14.18 9.29
N LYS A 73 3.54 -13.80 10.44
CA LYS A 73 2.30 -14.26 11.04
C LYS A 73 1.40 -13.06 11.32
N ILE A 74 0.08 -13.31 11.39
CA ILE A 74 -0.87 -12.28 11.77
C ILE A 74 -1.06 -12.27 13.28
N TRP A 75 -0.97 -11.08 13.85
CA TRP A 75 -1.09 -10.80 15.26
C TRP A 75 -2.19 -9.78 15.52
N VAL A 76 -2.80 -9.84 16.67
CA VAL A 76 -3.73 -8.83 17.19
C VAL A 76 -3.23 -8.37 18.56
N MET A 77 -3.37 -7.08 18.85
CA MET A 77 -3.09 -6.47 20.15
C MET A 77 -4.09 -5.37 20.46
N ASN A 78 -4.20 -4.97 21.72
CA ASN A 78 -4.91 -3.75 22.09
C ASN A 78 -4.12 -2.52 21.61
N ILE A 79 -4.78 -1.36 21.47
CA ILE A 79 -4.14 -0.11 21.01
C ILE A 79 -3.09 0.45 21.98
N ASP A 80 -3.02 -0.07 23.20
CA ASP A 80 -1.97 0.22 24.19
C ASP A 80 -0.77 -0.76 24.10
N GLY A 81 -0.78 -1.70 23.14
CA GLY A 81 0.24 -2.71 22.92
C GLY A 81 0.10 -3.95 23.80
N SER A 82 -0.90 -4.01 24.69
CA SER A 82 -1.19 -5.17 25.53
C SER A 82 -1.93 -6.29 24.79
N ASP A 83 -2.07 -7.46 25.40
CA ASP A 83 -2.80 -8.64 24.89
C ASP A 83 -2.37 -9.06 23.46
N LYS A 84 -1.07 -9.00 23.20
CA LYS A 84 -0.52 -9.37 21.90
C LYS A 84 -0.59 -10.89 21.69
N ARG A 85 -1.32 -11.33 20.67
CA ARG A 85 -1.52 -12.75 20.36
C ARG A 85 -1.52 -13.02 18.87
N MET A 86 -1.00 -14.18 18.47
CA MET A 86 -1.06 -14.67 17.10
C MET A 86 -2.46 -15.20 16.80
N VAL A 87 -2.99 -14.87 15.61
CA VAL A 87 -4.31 -15.29 15.15
C VAL A 87 -4.28 -16.03 13.80
N SER A 88 -3.14 -16.11 13.14
CA SER A 88 -2.94 -16.95 11.96
C SER A 88 -2.42 -18.35 12.31
N PRO A 89 -2.49 -19.33 11.39
CA PRO A 89 -1.85 -20.64 11.56
C PRO A 89 -0.34 -20.54 11.80
N ASN A 90 0.24 -21.55 12.46
CA ASN A 90 1.68 -21.65 12.67
C ASN A 90 2.49 -21.91 11.40
N HIS A 91 1.90 -22.56 10.40
CA HIS A 91 2.53 -22.88 9.11
C HIS A 91 2.09 -21.88 8.02
N GLY A 92 2.91 -21.75 6.98
CA GLY A 92 2.70 -20.80 5.88
C GLY A 92 3.15 -19.38 6.22
N ALA A 93 3.20 -18.53 5.21
CA ALA A 93 3.39 -17.09 5.32
C ALA A 93 2.03 -16.39 5.31
N HIS A 94 1.89 -15.31 6.09
CA HIS A 94 0.64 -14.57 6.21
C HIS A 94 0.92 -13.06 6.18
N THR A 95 0.10 -12.30 5.45
CA THR A 95 0.31 -10.86 5.27
C THR A 95 -1.03 -10.12 5.06
N CYS A 96 -0.99 -8.79 5.13
CA CYS A 96 -2.08 -7.89 4.72
C CYS A 96 -3.42 -8.27 5.35
N SER A 97 -3.53 -8.17 6.66
CA SER A 97 -4.73 -8.55 7.41
C SER A 97 -5.66 -7.36 7.68
N PHE A 98 -6.96 -7.61 7.77
CA PHE A 98 -7.95 -6.58 8.09
C PHE A 98 -9.14 -7.16 8.88
N PHE A 99 -9.80 -6.32 9.71
CA PHE A 99 -11.02 -6.71 10.40
C PHE A 99 -12.26 -6.54 9.51
N PHE A 100 -13.23 -7.43 9.65
CA PHE A 100 -14.59 -7.17 9.17
C PHE A 100 -15.33 -6.23 10.12
N PRO A 101 -16.33 -5.46 9.64
CA PRO A 101 -17.19 -4.67 10.52
C PRO A 101 -17.80 -5.50 11.63
N GLY A 102 -17.76 -4.96 12.86
CA GLY A 102 -18.17 -5.66 14.07
C GLY A 102 -17.08 -6.51 14.72
N ASP A 103 -15.86 -6.54 14.15
CA ASP A 103 -14.61 -7.05 14.74
C ASP A 103 -14.61 -8.53 15.17
N LYS A 104 -15.62 -9.31 14.69
CA LYS A 104 -15.75 -10.74 15.00
C LYS A 104 -14.96 -11.63 14.04
N ASN A 105 -14.69 -11.14 12.84
CA ASN A 105 -13.99 -11.85 11.78
C ASN A 105 -12.84 -11.02 11.25
N ILE A 106 -11.84 -11.71 10.68
CA ILE A 106 -10.69 -11.11 10.01
C ILE A 106 -10.52 -11.72 8.62
N VAL A 107 -9.88 -10.96 7.73
CA VAL A 107 -9.41 -11.40 6.42
C VAL A 107 -7.90 -11.22 6.35
N PHE A 108 -7.19 -12.10 5.67
CA PHE A 108 -5.75 -11.98 5.45
C PHE A 108 -5.30 -12.82 4.24
N ALA A 109 -4.15 -12.48 3.69
CA ALA A 109 -3.50 -13.30 2.67
C ALA A 109 -2.66 -14.38 3.33
N SER A 110 -2.70 -15.61 2.79
CA SER A 110 -2.04 -16.77 3.39
C SER A 110 -1.57 -17.79 2.35
N THR A 111 -0.46 -18.46 2.65
CA THR A 111 0.02 -19.65 1.94
C THR A 111 -0.29 -20.95 2.68
N SER A 112 -1.16 -20.96 3.69
CA SER A 112 -1.50 -22.15 4.50
C SER A 112 -2.08 -23.34 3.70
N HIS A 113 -2.51 -23.10 2.46
CA HIS A 113 -2.96 -24.16 1.55
C HIS A 113 -1.80 -24.94 0.90
N ILE A 114 -0.56 -24.50 1.11
CA ILE A 114 0.66 -25.12 0.60
C ILE A 114 1.41 -25.74 1.78
N PRO A 115 1.98 -26.97 1.63
CA PRO A 115 2.78 -27.59 2.67
C PRO A 115 4.05 -26.77 3.00
N GLY A 116 4.45 -26.77 4.28
CA GLY A 116 5.68 -26.16 4.77
C GLY A 116 5.46 -24.88 5.58
N ASP A 117 6.49 -24.46 6.32
CA ASP A 117 6.45 -23.31 7.20
C ASP A 117 6.51 -21.98 6.43
N CYS A 118 7.26 -21.96 5.31
CA CYS A 118 7.38 -20.84 4.40
C CYS A 118 7.44 -21.31 2.96
N PRO A 119 6.81 -20.59 2.02
CA PRO A 119 7.04 -20.83 0.60
C PRO A 119 8.50 -20.51 0.24
N PRO A 120 9.11 -21.22 -0.73
CA PRO A 120 10.43 -20.88 -1.22
C PRO A 120 10.44 -19.48 -1.84
N ARG A 121 11.46 -18.68 -1.50
CA ARG A 121 11.60 -17.35 -2.08
C ARG A 121 11.89 -17.46 -3.58
N PRO A 122 11.19 -16.70 -4.44
CA PRO A 122 11.49 -16.67 -5.87
C PRO A 122 12.94 -16.25 -6.14
N GLU A 123 13.54 -16.74 -7.23
CA GLU A 123 14.83 -16.24 -7.69
C GLU A 123 14.70 -14.77 -8.11
N THR A 124 15.50 -13.92 -7.50
CA THR A 124 15.43 -12.47 -7.72
C THR A 124 16.73 -11.92 -8.31
N PRO A 125 16.68 -10.87 -9.15
CA PRO A 125 17.89 -10.26 -9.70
C PRO A 125 18.80 -9.73 -8.60
N LYS A 126 20.08 -10.14 -8.59
CA LYS A 126 21.07 -9.62 -7.62
C LYS A 126 21.37 -8.14 -7.76
N SER A 127 21.09 -7.55 -8.93
CA SER A 127 21.27 -6.14 -9.24
C SER A 127 20.09 -5.26 -8.79
N ALA A 128 18.95 -5.84 -8.42
CA ALA A 128 17.81 -5.05 -7.99
C ALA A 128 18.01 -4.53 -6.57
N ARG A 129 17.78 -3.23 -6.39
CA ARG A 129 17.95 -2.53 -5.10
C ARG A 129 16.98 -3.05 -4.03
N TYR A 130 15.75 -3.35 -4.43
CA TYR A 130 14.71 -3.94 -3.60
C TYR A 130 13.85 -4.85 -4.46
N VAL A 131 13.48 -6.01 -3.93
CA VAL A 131 12.62 -6.96 -4.61
C VAL A 131 11.58 -7.49 -3.64
N TRP A 132 10.33 -7.37 -4.05
CA TRP A 132 9.19 -7.94 -3.34
C TRP A 132 8.81 -9.27 -3.99
N PRO A 133 8.96 -10.41 -3.27
CA PRO A 133 8.53 -11.71 -3.77
C PRO A 133 7.01 -11.83 -3.79
N LEU A 134 6.47 -12.33 -4.90
CA LEU A 134 5.04 -12.65 -5.03
C LEU A 134 4.85 -14.14 -4.70
N TYR A 135 4.64 -14.44 -3.44
CA TYR A 135 4.29 -15.80 -3.02
C TYR A 135 2.86 -16.15 -3.50
N PRO A 136 2.56 -17.45 -3.70
CA PRO A 136 1.21 -17.86 -4.12
C PRO A 136 0.21 -17.76 -2.97
N TYR A 137 0.00 -16.52 -2.49
CA TYR A 137 -0.99 -16.22 -1.48
C TYR A 137 -2.40 -16.45 -2.02
N ASN A 138 -3.27 -16.89 -1.13
CA ASN A 138 -4.70 -16.82 -1.32
C ASN A 138 -5.35 -16.06 -0.16
N ILE A 139 -6.56 -15.57 -0.35
CA ILE A 139 -7.28 -14.84 0.68
C ILE A 139 -8.04 -15.84 1.55
N PHE A 140 -7.89 -15.67 2.85
CA PHE A 140 -8.54 -16.46 3.89
C PHE A 140 -9.34 -15.55 4.82
N THR A 141 -10.35 -16.10 5.43
CA THR A 141 -11.11 -15.50 6.53
C THR A 141 -11.08 -16.41 7.74
N SER A 142 -11.17 -15.84 8.93
CA SER A 142 -11.35 -16.58 10.18
C SER A 142 -12.10 -15.74 11.20
N ASN A 143 -12.47 -16.33 12.33
CA ASN A 143 -12.83 -15.54 13.50
C ASN A 143 -11.63 -14.70 13.96
N ALA A 144 -11.88 -13.62 14.70
CA ALA A 144 -10.82 -12.72 15.20
C ALA A 144 -9.86 -13.36 16.21
N ASP A 145 -10.19 -14.56 16.71
CA ASP A 145 -9.31 -15.40 17.54
C ASP A 145 -8.47 -16.41 16.74
N GLY A 146 -8.65 -16.44 15.41
CA GLY A 146 -7.97 -17.36 14.47
C GLY A 146 -8.71 -18.69 14.24
N SER A 147 -9.82 -18.95 14.91
CA SER A 147 -10.65 -20.15 14.68
C SER A 147 -11.48 -20.05 13.38
N ASP A 148 -12.07 -21.14 12.93
CA ASP A 148 -12.92 -21.23 11.73
C ASP A 148 -12.24 -20.70 10.45
N LEU A 149 -11.00 -21.11 10.22
CA LEU A 149 -10.21 -20.69 9.05
C LEU A 149 -10.85 -21.20 7.76
N ARG A 150 -11.08 -20.30 6.81
CA ARG A 150 -11.66 -20.61 5.50
C ARG A 150 -10.87 -19.94 4.38
N ARG A 151 -10.48 -20.69 3.37
CA ARG A 151 -9.94 -20.18 2.12
C ARG A 151 -11.08 -19.69 1.23
N ILE A 152 -11.03 -18.43 0.77
CA ILE A 152 -12.10 -17.82 -0.06
C ILE A 152 -11.64 -17.48 -1.48
N THR A 153 -10.34 -17.59 -1.80
CA THR A 153 -9.84 -17.58 -3.19
C THR A 153 -9.05 -18.86 -3.49
N ASP A 154 -9.03 -19.24 -4.77
CA ASP A 154 -8.26 -20.38 -5.28
C ASP A 154 -7.52 -19.97 -6.54
N ASN A 155 -6.36 -19.31 -6.33
CA ASN A 155 -5.50 -18.82 -7.38
C ASN A 155 -4.10 -19.44 -7.21
N PRO A 156 -3.52 -20.05 -8.26
CA PRO A 156 -2.17 -20.62 -8.18
C PRO A 156 -1.06 -19.57 -8.08
N LYS A 157 -1.40 -18.28 -8.30
CA LYS A 157 -0.48 -17.15 -8.19
C LYS A 157 -0.82 -16.29 -6.96
N TYR A 158 -0.57 -15.00 -7.03
CA TYR A 158 -0.73 -14.06 -5.93
C TYR A 158 -2.16 -13.51 -5.86
N ASP A 159 -2.83 -13.67 -4.72
CA ASP A 159 -4.00 -12.92 -4.27
C ASP A 159 -3.72 -12.41 -2.86
N ALA A 160 -3.54 -11.09 -2.67
CA ALA A 160 -3.27 -10.51 -1.35
C ALA A 160 -3.75 -9.05 -1.24
N GLU A 161 -3.36 -8.37 -0.18
CA GLU A 161 -3.76 -6.99 0.13
C GLU A 161 -5.29 -6.82 0.25
N PRO A 162 -6.02 -7.77 0.95
CA PRO A 162 -7.46 -7.67 1.06
C PRO A 162 -7.88 -6.57 2.02
N VAL A 163 -8.83 -5.73 1.59
CA VAL A 163 -9.49 -4.72 2.44
C VAL A 163 -11.00 -4.88 2.32
N VAL A 164 -11.68 -4.90 3.47
CA VAL A 164 -13.13 -5.09 3.56
C VAL A 164 -13.85 -3.75 3.45
N SER A 165 -14.95 -3.70 2.72
CA SER A 165 -15.83 -2.52 2.65
C SER A 165 -16.50 -2.24 3.99
N ALA A 166 -16.88 -0.98 4.24
CA ALA A 166 -17.50 -0.56 5.50
C ALA A 166 -18.84 -1.25 5.81
N ASP A 167 -19.55 -1.75 4.80
CA ASP A 167 -20.77 -2.54 4.98
C ASP A 167 -20.51 -4.05 5.16
N GLY A 168 -19.24 -4.47 5.12
CA GLY A 168 -18.82 -5.86 5.27
C GLY A 168 -19.15 -6.79 4.11
N LYS A 169 -19.64 -6.28 2.98
CA LYS A 169 -20.15 -7.11 1.88
C LYS A 169 -19.16 -7.40 0.78
N GLN A 170 -18.11 -6.59 0.65
CA GLN A 170 -17.13 -6.69 -0.42
C GLN A 170 -15.70 -6.68 0.12
N ILE A 171 -14.81 -7.31 -0.63
CA ILE A 171 -13.35 -7.28 -0.41
C ILE A 171 -12.72 -6.78 -1.71
N VAL A 172 -11.90 -5.72 -1.62
CA VAL A 172 -10.98 -5.30 -2.68
C VAL A 172 -9.61 -5.90 -2.41
N PHE A 173 -8.87 -6.31 -3.45
CA PHE A 173 -7.58 -6.98 -3.29
C PHE A 173 -6.69 -6.87 -4.52
N GLY A 174 -5.40 -7.11 -4.36
CA GLY A 174 -4.42 -7.24 -5.45
C GLY A 174 -4.33 -8.68 -5.94
N SER A 175 -4.24 -8.87 -7.27
CA SER A 175 -4.17 -10.22 -7.86
C SER A 175 -3.32 -10.29 -9.12
N GLN A 176 -2.60 -11.41 -9.28
CA GLN A 176 -1.83 -11.75 -10.50
C GLN A 176 -2.54 -12.80 -11.38
N ARG A 177 -3.85 -13.06 -11.15
CA ARG A 177 -4.59 -14.18 -11.77
C ARG A 177 -4.66 -14.18 -13.30
N GLU A 178 -4.56 -13.02 -13.94
CA GLU A 178 -4.59 -12.87 -15.40
C GLU A 178 -3.24 -12.45 -15.99
N GLY A 179 -2.14 -12.75 -15.30
CA GLY A 179 -0.78 -12.53 -15.79
C GLY A 179 -0.27 -11.09 -15.66
N ASN A 180 -1.10 -10.16 -15.19
CA ASN A 180 -0.73 -8.80 -14.79
C ASN A 180 -1.01 -8.64 -13.29
N PHE A 181 -0.54 -7.59 -12.67
CA PHE A 181 -0.86 -7.29 -11.27
C PHE A 181 -1.95 -6.22 -11.24
N ASP A 182 -3.17 -6.61 -10.83
CA ASP A 182 -4.34 -5.76 -10.92
C ASP A 182 -5.17 -5.76 -9.64
N VAL A 183 -5.97 -4.70 -9.50
CA VAL A 183 -6.98 -4.58 -8.46
C VAL A 183 -8.24 -5.35 -8.86
N TYR A 184 -8.71 -6.19 -7.96
CA TYR A 184 -9.96 -6.97 -8.07
C TYR A 184 -10.89 -6.65 -6.91
N ILE A 185 -12.15 -6.95 -7.09
CA ILE A 185 -13.19 -6.89 -6.06
C ILE A 185 -14.00 -8.18 -6.09
N MET A 186 -14.48 -8.63 -4.92
CA MET A 186 -15.35 -9.80 -4.77
C MET A 186 -16.34 -9.58 -3.64
N ASN A 187 -17.36 -10.42 -3.57
CA ASN A 187 -18.19 -10.52 -2.38
C ASN A 187 -17.38 -11.04 -1.18
N ALA A 188 -17.80 -10.73 0.03
CA ALA A 188 -17.10 -11.14 1.27
C ALA A 188 -16.99 -12.66 1.45
N ASP A 189 -17.84 -13.44 0.75
CA ASP A 189 -17.82 -14.92 0.72
C ASP A 189 -16.90 -15.50 -0.36
N GLY A 190 -16.16 -14.65 -1.12
CA GLY A 190 -15.27 -15.05 -2.21
C GLY A 190 -15.96 -15.20 -3.57
N THR A 191 -17.27 -15.00 -3.68
CA THR A 191 -18.00 -15.06 -4.95
C THR A 191 -17.92 -13.76 -5.75
N ASN A 192 -18.35 -13.78 -7.01
CA ASN A 192 -18.48 -12.62 -7.90
C ASN A 192 -17.16 -11.82 -8.04
N VAL A 193 -16.04 -12.52 -8.25
CA VAL A 193 -14.73 -11.88 -8.46
C VAL A 193 -14.72 -11.09 -9.77
N ARG A 194 -14.42 -9.79 -9.71
CA ARG A 194 -14.33 -8.88 -10.86
C ARG A 194 -13.01 -8.13 -10.86
N ARG A 195 -12.40 -7.99 -12.03
CA ARG A 195 -11.25 -7.15 -12.27
C ARG A 195 -11.64 -5.68 -12.38
N LEU A 196 -10.96 -4.79 -11.65
CA LEU A 196 -11.21 -3.36 -11.68
C LEU A 196 -10.17 -2.58 -12.50
N THR A 197 -8.92 -3.06 -12.58
CA THR A 197 -7.87 -2.46 -13.42
C THR A 197 -7.38 -3.46 -14.45
N ASN A 198 -6.91 -2.98 -15.61
CA ASN A 198 -6.48 -3.83 -16.73
C ASN A 198 -5.36 -3.23 -17.57
N ARG A 199 -4.75 -2.11 -17.15
CA ARG A 199 -3.60 -1.54 -17.82
C ARG A 199 -2.36 -2.32 -17.43
N MET A 200 -1.50 -2.69 -18.41
CA MET A 200 -0.23 -3.34 -18.18
C MET A 200 0.62 -2.56 -17.18
N GLY A 201 1.09 -3.24 -16.12
CA GLY A 201 1.87 -2.66 -15.04
C GLY A 201 1.38 -3.09 -13.66
N TYR A 202 1.89 -2.46 -12.64
CA TYR A 202 1.54 -2.71 -11.25
C TYR A 202 0.29 -1.91 -10.84
N ASN A 203 -0.69 -2.58 -10.25
CA ASN A 203 -1.87 -1.98 -9.64
C ASN A 203 -2.14 -2.70 -8.31
N GLY A 204 -1.73 -2.15 -7.17
CA GLY A 204 -1.83 -2.84 -5.87
C GLY A 204 -2.11 -1.91 -4.70
N GLY A 205 -2.22 -2.49 -3.50
CA GLY A 205 -2.54 -1.80 -2.26
C GLY A 205 -3.87 -1.05 -2.32
N PRO A 206 -4.97 -1.67 -2.77
CA PRO A 206 -6.25 -1.00 -2.86
C PRO A 206 -6.86 -0.79 -1.49
N TRP A 207 -7.56 0.35 -1.30
CA TRP A 207 -8.23 0.67 -0.04
C TRP A 207 -9.56 1.37 -0.27
N PHE A 208 -10.65 0.87 0.33
CA PHE A 208 -11.97 1.51 0.27
C PHE A 208 -12.00 2.83 1.02
N SER A 209 -12.74 3.81 0.49
CA SER A 209 -13.14 5.01 1.24
C SER A 209 -14.04 4.64 2.42
N PRO A 210 -14.13 5.48 3.48
CA PRO A 210 -14.98 5.22 4.64
C PRO A 210 -16.45 4.99 4.30
N ASP A 211 -16.95 5.60 3.22
CA ASP A 211 -18.32 5.42 2.73
C ASP A 211 -18.47 4.25 1.74
N GLY A 212 -17.38 3.53 1.43
CA GLY A 212 -17.34 2.40 0.52
C GLY A 212 -17.53 2.74 -0.97
N LYS A 213 -17.60 4.04 -1.35
CA LYS A 213 -17.92 4.44 -2.72
C LYS A 213 -16.70 4.59 -3.62
N LYS A 214 -15.52 4.72 -3.05
CA LYS A 214 -14.27 4.89 -3.79
C LYS A 214 -13.21 3.89 -3.34
N ILE A 215 -12.23 3.70 -4.21
CA ILE A 215 -11.03 2.89 -3.95
C ILE A 215 -9.83 3.77 -4.32
N VAL A 216 -8.86 3.91 -3.41
CA VAL A 216 -7.52 4.41 -3.69
C VAL A 216 -6.58 3.23 -3.90
N TRP A 217 -5.60 3.35 -4.82
CA TRP A 217 -4.55 2.35 -5.02
C TRP A 217 -3.26 3.00 -5.51
N ARG A 218 -2.17 2.26 -5.47
CA ARG A 218 -0.88 2.65 -6.03
C ARG A 218 -0.64 1.93 -7.36
N ALA A 219 -0.04 2.62 -8.33
CA ALA A 219 0.19 2.04 -9.65
C ALA A 219 1.50 2.50 -10.28
N TRP A 220 2.04 1.64 -11.15
CA TRP A 220 3.09 1.97 -12.09
C TRP A 220 2.77 1.37 -13.46
N TYR A 221 2.95 2.17 -14.50
CA TYR A 221 2.66 1.74 -15.87
C TYR A 221 3.91 1.89 -16.75
N PRO A 222 4.47 0.77 -17.25
CA PRO A 222 5.64 0.80 -18.12
C PRO A 222 5.34 1.51 -19.44
N GLU A 223 6.17 2.48 -19.81
CA GLU A 223 6.01 3.27 -21.03
C GLU A 223 6.94 2.79 -22.15
N THR A 224 8.20 2.52 -21.81
CA THR A 224 9.23 2.06 -22.75
C THR A 224 9.19 0.54 -22.97
N GLU A 225 9.71 0.07 -24.09
CA GLU A 225 9.82 -1.38 -24.31
C GLU A 225 10.74 -2.09 -23.31
N ALA A 226 11.76 -1.39 -22.81
CA ALA A 226 12.62 -1.92 -21.75
C ALA A 226 11.84 -2.14 -20.45
N GLU A 227 11.02 -1.19 -20.02
CA GLU A 227 10.16 -1.30 -18.84
C GLU A 227 9.09 -2.37 -19.01
N LYS A 228 8.48 -2.47 -20.19
CA LYS A 228 7.52 -3.54 -20.50
C LYS A 228 8.16 -4.93 -20.46
N THR A 229 9.41 -5.04 -20.90
CA THR A 229 10.17 -6.28 -20.83
C THR A 229 10.51 -6.63 -19.38
N LEU A 230 10.97 -5.64 -18.61
CA LEU A 230 11.20 -5.80 -17.16
C LEU A 230 9.93 -6.27 -16.46
N TRP A 231 8.78 -5.64 -16.75
CA TRP A 231 7.51 -6.00 -16.12
C TRP A 231 7.08 -7.44 -16.43
N ARG A 232 7.20 -7.88 -17.71
CA ARG A 232 6.92 -9.27 -18.10
C ARG A 232 7.83 -10.25 -17.34
N ASP A 233 9.12 -9.96 -17.25
CA ASP A 233 10.07 -10.77 -16.49
C ASP A 233 9.72 -10.87 -15.00
N CYS A 234 9.30 -9.74 -14.40
CA CYS A 234 8.80 -9.71 -13.02
C CYS A 234 7.60 -10.63 -12.83
N MET A 235 6.62 -10.56 -13.72
CA MET A 235 5.40 -11.37 -13.61
C MET A 235 5.65 -12.86 -13.86
N ASP A 236 6.51 -13.20 -14.80
CA ASP A 236 6.88 -14.59 -15.11
C ASP A 236 7.64 -15.24 -13.96
N LYS A 237 8.48 -14.50 -13.25
CA LYS A 237 9.32 -14.95 -12.15
C LYS A 237 8.74 -14.70 -10.75
N ASN A 238 7.52 -14.18 -10.66
CA ASN A 238 6.80 -13.90 -9.40
C ASN A 238 7.54 -13.00 -8.42
N TYR A 239 7.99 -11.84 -8.90
CA TYR A 239 8.51 -10.77 -8.03
C TYR A 239 8.16 -9.39 -8.60
N ILE A 240 8.33 -8.35 -7.79
CA ILE A 240 8.26 -6.94 -8.19
C ILE A 240 9.56 -6.27 -7.78
N VAL A 241 10.16 -5.48 -8.68
CA VAL A 241 11.29 -4.61 -8.36
C VAL A 241 10.80 -3.23 -7.93
N ALA A 242 11.65 -2.49 -7.20
CA ALA A 242 11.36 -1.11 -6.86
C ALA A 242 11.20 -0.25 -8.13
N VAL A 243 10.05 0.39 -8.24
CA VAL A 243 9.68 1.33 -9.32
C VAL A 243 9.02 2.56 -8.70
N PRO A 244 9.01 3.71 -9.40
CA PRO A 244 8.14 4.81 -9.00
C PRO A 244 6.69 4.34 -8.92
N LEU A 245 5.96 4.80 -7.93
CA LEU A 245 4.54 4.46 -7.77
C LEU A 245 3.71 5.74 -7.67
N ASP A 246 2.68 5.82 -8.50
CA ASP A 246 1.70 6.89 -8.48
C ASP A 246 0.51 6.51 -7.62
N LEU A 247 -0.19 7.51 -7.07
CA LEU A 247 -1.47 7.30 -6.41
C LEU A 247 -2.62 7.54 -7.38
N TRP A 248 -3.58 6.64 -7.36
CA TRP A 248 -4.79 6.67 -8.16
C TRP A 248 -6.02 6.43 -7.31
N PHE A 249 -7.18 6.89 -7.77
CA PHE A 249 -8.47 6.55 -7.19
C PHE A 249 -9.52 6.31 -8.27
N MET A 250 -10.57 5.58 -7.93
CA MET A 250 -11.70 5.24 -8.79
C MET A 250 -12.98 5.13 -7.97
N ASP A 251 -14.12 5.07 -8.61
CA ASP A 251 -15.36 4.64 -7.96
C ASP A 251 -15.29 3.12 -7.68
N ALA A 252 -16.00 2.64 -6.66
CA ALA A 252 -15.91 1.25 -6.19
C ALA A 252 -16.37 0.22 -7.24
N ASP A 253 -17.11 0.65 -8.25
CA ASP A 253 -17.47 -0.19 -9.41
C ASP A 253 -16.36 -0.32 -10.46
N GLY A 254 -15.23 0.39 -10.29
CA GLY A 254 -14.09 0.42 -11.20
C GLY A 254 -14.16 1.52 -12.26
N SER A 255 -15.20 2.36 -12.24
CA SER A 255 -15.33 3.52 -13.15
C SER A 255 -14.56 4.75 -12.66
N ASN A 256 -14.51 5.80 -13.47
CA ASN A 256 -13.96 7.12 -13.12
C ASN A 256 -12.53 7.11 -12.54
N LYS A 257 -11.64 6.27 -13.10
CA LYS A 257 -10.23 6.18 -12.68
C LYS A 257 -9.53 7.52 -12.92
N LYS A 258 -8.87 8.04 -11.86
CA LYS A 258 -8.11 9.29 -11.89
C LYS A 258 -6.79 9.14 -11.17
N MET A 259 -5.75 9.73 -11.73
CA MET A 259 -4.46 9.89 -11.06
C MET A 259 -4.57 11.00 -10.02
N LEU A 260 -4.16 10.69 -8.78
CA LEU A 260 -4.16 11.64 -7.66
C LEU A 260 -2.81 12.33 -7.53
N LEU A 261 -1.71 11.56 -7.60
CA LEU A 261 -0.36 12.07 -7.43
C LEU A 261 0.59 11.36 -8.40
N HIS A 262 1.39 12.16 -9.13
CA HIS A 262 2.51 11.75 -9.96
C HIS A 262 3.69 12.68 -9.70
N ASN A 263 4.76 12.18 -9.11
CA ASN A 263 5.94 12.98 -8.76
C ASN A 263 7.27 12.27 -9.03
N GLY A 264 7.22 11.06 -9.63
CA GLY A 264 8.38 10.24 -9.94
C GLY A 264 8.96 9.50 -8.73
N ALA A 265 8.46 9.74 -7.52
CA ALA A 265 8.83 9.04 -6.31
C ALA A 265 8.06 7.72 -6.15
N THR A 266 8.42 6.93 -5.16
CA THR A 266 7.63 5.77 -4.75
C THR A 266 6.62 6.19 -3.70
N ASN A 267 5.34 6.30 -4.10
CA ASN A 267 4.23 6.61 -3.19
C ASN A 267 3.47 5.31 -2.91
N PHE A 268 3.40 4.87 -1.65
CA PHE A 268 2.79 3.57 -1.36
C PHE A 268 2.02 3.55 -0.04
N ALA A 269 1.34 2.44 0.24
CA ALA A 269 0.49 2.23 1.40
C ALA A 269 -0.54 3.37 1.62
N PRO A 270 -1.29 3.79 0.58
CA PRO A 270 -2.32 4.80 0.77
C PRO A 270 -3.47 4.26 1.60
N SER A 271 -3.96 5.07 2.53
CA SER A 271 -5.22 4.83 3.25
C SER A 271 -6.03 6.11 3.36
N TRP A 272 -7.32 5.99 3.69
CA TRP A 272 -8.19 7.14 3.77
C TRP A 272 -8.16 7.77 5.16
N HIS A 273 -8.17 9.11 5.20
CA HIS A 273 -8.59 9.82 6.39
C HIS A 273 -10.10 9.59 6.60
N PRO A 274 -10.59 9.45 7.85
CA PRO A 274 -12.01 9.17 8.13
C PRO A 274 -13.00 10.22 7.60
N ASP A 275 -12.52 11.43 7.26
CA ASP A 275 -13.35 12.44 6.60
C ASP A 275 -13.76 12.10 5.16
N GLY A 276 -13.16 11.06 4.56
CA GLY A 276 -13.41 10.63 3.18
C GLY A 276 -12.94 11.61 2.10
N LYS A 277 -12.13 12.62 2.45
CA LYS A 277 -11.65 13.68 1.55
C LYS A 277 -10.14 13.69 1.37
N ARG A 278 -9.41 13.11 2.32
CA ARG A 278 -7.94 13.09 2.35
C ARG A 278 -7.40 11.67 2.30
N ILE A 279 -6.22 11.53 1.70
CA ILE A 279 -5.44 10.29 1.67
C ILE A 279 -4.16 10.51 2.45
N ILE A 280 -3.84 9.59 3.37
CA ILE A 280 -2.52 9.49 3.99
C ILE A 280 -1.75 8.37 3.32
N PHE A 281 -0.44 8.55 3.10
CA PHE A 281 0.41 7.60 2.39
C PHE A 281 1.86 7.76 2.78
N ALA A 282 2.70 6.78 2.45
CA ALA A 282 4.14 6.86 2.59
C ALA A 282 4.80 7.25 1.26
N SER A 283 5.85 8.09 1.31
CA SER A 283 6.60 8.48 0.12
C SER A 283 8.05 8.82 0.45
N ASN A 284 8.94 8.56 -0.51
CA ASN A 284 10.33 9.00 -0.49
C ASN A 284 10.58 10.27 -1.33
N MET A 285 9.55 11.09 -1.56
CA MET A 285 9.64 12.25 -2.46
C MET A 285 10.64 13.31 -2.01
N ASP A 286 10.94 13.40 -0.72
CA ASP A 286 11.91 14.34 -0.16
C ASP A 286 13.33 13.76 -0.05
N ASP A 287 13.52 12.48 -0.39
CA ASP A 287 14.81 11.79 -0.34
C ASP A 287 15.45 11.65 -1.74
N TRP A 288 15.43 12.74 -2.51
CA TRP A 288 16.05 12.78 -3.83
C TRP A 288 17.56 13.03 -3.76
N HIS A 289 18.35 12.12 -4.32
CA HIS A 289 19.81 12.21 -4.43
C HIS A 289 20.21 12.68 -5.84
N ALA A 290 20.55 13.96 -5.97
CA ALA A 290 20.83 14.60 -7.27
C ALA A 290 22.10 14.07 -7.95
N ASP A 291 23.11 13.63 -7.18
CA ASP A 291 24.38 13.05 -7.64
C ASP A 291 24.20 11.73 -8.39
N ILE A 292 23.28 10.90 -7.92
CA ILE A 292 22.95 9.59 -8.53
C ILE A 292 21.59 9.60 -9.26
N LYS A 293 20.90 10.73 -9.28
CA LYS A 293 19.59 10.93 -9.93
C LYS A 293 18.55 9.86 -9.57
N GLN A 294 18.42 9.54 -8.30
CA GLN A 294 17.45 8.57 -7.78
C GLN A 294 16.96 8.96 -6.39
N PHE A 295 15.79 8.42 -6.03
CA PHE A 295 15.24 8.53 -4.69
C PHE A 295 15.91 7.54 -3.72
N GLY A 296 16.06 7.97 -2.47
CA GLY A 296 16.60 7.18 -1.38
C GLY A 296 15.59 6.21 -0.75
N HIS A 297 15.92 5.74 0.45
CA HIS A 297 15.11 4.81 1.23
C HIS A 297 14.43 5.46 2.44
N ASN A 298 14.61 6.76 2.62
CA ASN A 298 13.89 7.50 3.62
C ASN A 298 12.45 7.74 3.14
N PHE A 299 11.50 7.08 3.77
CA PHE A 299 10.07 7.26 3.53
C PHE A 299 9.46 7.98 4.71
N GLU A 300 8.64 8.97 4.38
CA GLU A 300 7.87 9.74 5.36
C GLU A 300 6.38 9.64 5.06
N LEU A 301 5.56 9.97 6.03
CA LEU A 301 4.11 10.02 5.85
C LEU A 301 3.69 11.38 5.28
N TYR A 302 2.74 11.35 4.37
CA TYR A 302 2.17 12.54 3.71
C TYR A 302 0.66 12.46 3.69
N LEU A 303 0.02 13.63 3.71
CA LEU A 303 -1.42 13.80 3.55
C LEU A 303 -1.68 14.59 2.27
N ILE A 304 -2.75 14.24 1.53
CA ILE A 304 -3.17 14.94 0.31
C ILE A 304 -4.69 14.94 0.20
N ASN A 305 -5.29 16.04 -0.28
CA ASN A 305 -6.70 16.09 -0.63
C ASN A 305 -7.00 15.28 -1.89
N LEU A 306 -8.21 14.74 -2.02
CA LEU A 306 -8.61 13.94 -3.17
C LEU A 306 -8.65 14.74 -4.50
N ASP A 307 -8.63 16.06 -4.44
CA ASP A 307 -8.50 16.96 -5.60
C ASP A 307 -7.04 17.25 -5.98
N GLY A 308 -6.07 16.65 -5.27
CA GLY A 308 -4.63 16.81 -5.50
C GLY A 308 -4.02 18.04 -4.82
N THR A 309 -4.81 18.83 -4.08
CA THR A 309 -4.31 19.98 -3.30
C THR A 309 -3.89 19.58 -1.89
N GLY A 310 -3.27 20.48 -1.15
CA GLY A 310 -2.97 20.29 0.27
C GLY A 310 -1.99 19.16 0.55
N LEU A 311 -1.07 18.88 -0.39
CA LEU A 311 0.01 17.93 -0.12
C LEU A 311 0.86 18.44 1.05
N GLU A 312 0.97 17.62 2.08
CA GLU A 312 1.62 17.96 3.33
C GLU A 312 2.41 16.78 3.88
N ARG A 313 3.63 17.03 4.36
CA ARG A 313 4.45 16.07 5.07
C ARG A 313 4.03 15.98 6.53
N VAL A 314 3.88 14.78 7.07
CA VAL A 314 3.38 14.49 8.42
C VAL A 314 4.51 14.06 9.35
N THR A 315 5.45 13.23 8.89
CA THR A 315 6.61 12.78 9.67
C THR A 315 7.90 13.39 9.15
N TYR A 316 8.89 13.60 10.05
CA TYR A 316 10.15 14.29 9.76
C TYR A 316 11.31 13.59 10.46
N ASN A 317 11.75 12.49 9.88
CA ASN A 317 12.92 11.76 10.39
C ASN A 317 13.77 11.23 9.22
N ASN A 318 14.86 10.54 9.49
CA ASN A 318 15.76 10.02 8.45
C ASN A 318 15.65 8.49 8.36
N VAL A 319 14.46 7.95 8.58
CA VAL A 319 14.19 6.51 8.61
C VAL A 319 12.95 6.17 7.81
N PHE A 320 12.58 4.90 7.78
CA PHE A 320 11.42 4.42 7.07
C PHE A 320 10.16 4.51 7.95
N ASP A 321 9.23 5.37 7.56
CA ASP A 321 7.86 5.45 8.10
C ASP A 321 6.86 5.00 7.03
N SER A 322 5.96 4.07 7.34
CA SER A 322 5.02 3.55 6.34
C SER A 322 3.77 2.88 6.93
N PHE A 323 2.87 2.45 6.04
CA PHE A 323 1.59 1.81 6.37
C PHE A 323 0.75 2.62 7.38
N PRO A 324 0.51 3.90 7.10
CA PRO A 324 -0.30 4.72 7.99
C PRO A 324 -1.77 4.33 7.92
N MET A 325 -2.44 4.29 9.07
CA MET A 325 -3.89 4.16 9.16
C MET A 325 -4.44 5.00 10.31
N PHE A 326 -5.48 5.77 10.03
CA PHE A 326 -6.24 6.44 11.07
C PHE A 326 -7.17 5.50 11.81
N SER A 327 -7.38 5.77 13.11
CA SER A 327 -8.49 5.15 13.85
C SER A 327 -9.83 5.55 13.21
N PRO A 328 -10.91 4.73 13.36
CA PRO A 328 -12.20 5.04 12.76
C PRO A 328 -12.79 6.40 13.17
N ASP A 329 -12.47 6.89 14.36
CA ASP A 329 -12.89 8.21 14.87
C ASP A 329 -11.95 9.36 14.46
N GLY A 330 -10.87 9.07 13.73
CA GLY A 330 -9.86 10.04 13.26
C GLY A 330 -8.96 10.62 14.34
N LYS A 331 -9.02 10.13 15.59
CA LYS A 331 -8.26 10.71 16.70
C LYS A 331 -6.88 10.11 16.91
N LYS A 332 -6.58 9.00 16.27
CA LYS A 332 -5.28 8.35 16.34
C LYS A 332 -4.77 8.00 14.95
N LEU A 333 -3.45 7.95 14.84
CA LEU A 333 -2.73 7.43 13.69
C LEU A 333 -1.84 6.29 14.16
N ALA A 334 -1.89 5.13 13.48
CA ALA A 334 -0.94 4.04 13.62
C ALA A 334 -0.07 3.93 12.36
N TRP A 335 1.21 3.58 12.51
CA TRP A 335 2.12 3.36 11.39
C TRP A 335 3.27 2.43 11.77
N ALA A 336 3.97 1.89 10.78
CA ALA A 336 5.22 1.16 10.98
C ALA A 336 6.42 2.11 10.80
N SER A 337 7.43 1.97 11.66
CA SER A 337 8.65 2.78 11.61
C SER A 337 9.86 1.96 12.05
N ASN A 338 11.01 2.19 11.41
CA ASN A 338 12.28 1.64 11.86
C ASN A 338 13.11 2.65 12.66
N ARG A 339 12.47 3.64 13.31
CA ARG A 339 13.12 4.48 14.32
C ARG A 339 13.53 3.65 15.53
N ASP A 340 14.77 3.83 15.98
CA ASP A 340 15.36 3.07 17.12
C ASP A 340 15.27 1.53 16.97
N PRO A 341 15.67 0.94 15.82
CA PRO A 341 15.55 -0.49 15.60
C PRO A 341 16.53 -1.25 16.50
N LYS A 342 16.13 -2.40 17.04
CA LYS A 342 17.05 -3.31 17.76
C LYS A 342 18.02 -4.01 16.82
N LYS A 343 17.57 -4.31 15.62
CA LYS A 343 18.38 -4.83 14.51
C LYS A 343 18.21 -3.94 13.29
N PRO A 344 19.24 -3.80 12.44
CA PRO A 344 19.12 -3.05 11.20
C PRO A 344 17.89 -3.51 10.40
N HIS A 345 17.11 -2.54 9.93
CA HIS A 345 15.91 -2.71 9.10
C HIS A 345 14.67 -3.33 9.77
N GLU A 346 14.70 -3.66 11.06
CA GLU A 346 13.48 -4.02 11.78
C GLU A 346 12.56 -2.80 11.89
N THR A 347 11.27 -3.02 11.66
CA THR A 347 10.22 -2.02 11.88
C THR A 347 9.40 -2.37 13.11
N ASP A 348 8.90 -1.34 13.78
CA ASP A 348 7.97 -1.46 14.89
C ASP A 348 6.70 -0.66 14.64
N ILE A 349 5.64 -1.03 15.33
CA ILE A 349 4.37 -0.32 15.27
C ILE A 349 4.38 0.84 16.26
N PHE A 350 4.02 2.00 15.76
CA PHE A 350 3.82 3.23 16.53
C PHE A 350 2.37 3.68 16.45
N ILE A 351 1.94 4.41 17.47
CA ILE A 351 0.63 5.07 17.53
C ILE A 351 0.81 6.48 18.10
N ALA A 352 0.01 7.41 17.61
CA ALA A 352 -0.05 8.79 18.13
C ALA A 352 -1.49 9.27 18.26
N ASP A 353 -1.71 10.24 19.12
CA ASP A 353 -2.93 11.05 19.09
C ASP A 353 -2.84 12.04 17.91
N TRP A 354 -3.87 12.06 17.07
CA TRP A 354 -3.94 12.96 15.93
C TRP A 354 -4.52 14.32 16.32
N VAL A 355 -3.90 15.38 15.82
CA VAL A 355 -4.34 16.77 15.98
C VAL A 355 -4.47 17.39 14.59
N GLU A 356 -5.64 17.96 14.28
CA GLU A 356 -5.91 18.64 13.01
C GLU A 356 -5.10 19.94 12.83
#